data_70d90f689ecf22bcd4de6f3e8a52a600
#
_entry.id   70d90f689ecf22bcd4de6f3e8a52a600
#
_cell.length_a   1.000
_cell.length_b   1.000
_cell.length_c   1.000
_cell.angle_alpha   90.00
_cell.angle_beta   90.00
_cell.angle_gamma   90.00
#
_symmetry.space_group_name_H-M   'P 1'
#
loop_
_entity.id
_entity.type
_entity.pdbx_description
1 polymer ?
#
loop_
_entity_poly.entity_id
_entity_poly.type
_entity_poly.pdbx_seq_one_letter_code
_entity_poly.pdbx_strand_id
1 'polypeptide(L)'
;MTCPLCLDHQTLHFHTDKRRDSLQCQICDLVFVPRHQLLSPAAEKAQYHLHQNSPNDAGYRQFLDRLLIPLSEHLPDNAEGLDFGCGPGPTISVMMAERGFTMSNYDPFYANQPELLQHTYDFITSTEVFEHLQQPNKVIQQLVSMLKPKGILGVMTKRRFNNNAFSRWHYKNDPTHICFYSDQSFQWIAERWDLNLTFVTADTLLLFKK
;
A
#
# COMPACT_ATOMS: atom_id res chain seq x y z
N MET A 1 14.46 1.36 -18.41
CA MET A 1 13.82 2.44 -17.57
C MET A 1 14.11 2.11 -16.12
N THR A 2 14.16 3.08 -15.21
CA THR A 2 14.44 2.81 -13.79
C THR A 2 13.19 2.29 -13.06
N CYS A 3 13.31 1.18 -12.36
CA CYS A 3 12.26 0.64 -11.51
C CYS A 3 11.99 1.58 -10.33
N PRO A 4 10.74 1.98 -10.04
CA PRO A 4 10.45 2.92 -8.95
C PRO A 4 10.62 2.29 -7.55
N LEU A 5 10.68 0.95 -7.43
CA LEU A 5 10.84 0.24 -6.16
C LEU A 5 12.31 -0.04 -5.84
N CYS A 6 13.02 -0.80 -6.68
CA CYS A 6 14.41 -1.19 -6.38
C CYS A 6 15.47 -0.25 -6.96
N LEU A 7 15.06 0.70 -7.80
CA LEU A 7 15.89 1.67 -8.51
C LEU A 7 16.85 1.05 -9.56
N ASP A 8 16.71 -0.23 -9.85
CA ASP A 8 17.49 -0.90 -10.88
C ASP A 8 16.99 -0.56 -12.29
N HIS A 9 17.84 -0.74 -13.30
CA HIS A 9 17.56 -0.46 -14.70
C HIS A 9 17.15 -1.69 -15.52
N GLN A 10 17.22 -2.88 -14.96
CA GLN A 10 16.88 -4.14 -15.62
C GLN A 10 15.37 -4.31 -15.72
N THR A 11 14.77 -3.59 -16.65
CA THR A 11 13.32 -3.60 -16.87
C THR A 11 13.02 -4.04 -18.30
N LEU A 12 12.01 -4.91 -18.46
CA LEU A 12 11.52 -5.39 -19.75
C LEU A 12 10.08 -4.92 -19.97
N HIS A 13 9.70 -4.84 -21.25
CA HIS A 13 8.31 -4.65 -21.60
C HIS A 13 7.49 -5.86 -21.10
N PHE A 14 6.35 -5.59 -20.45
CA PHE A 14 5.51 -6.63 -19.86
C PHE A 14 4.15 -6.74 -20.54
N HIS A 15 3.46 -5.62 -20.74
CA HIS A 15 2.12 -5.59 -21.32
C HIS A 15 1.82 -4.21 -21.92
N THR A 16 1.08 -4.19 -23.03
CA THR A 16 0.48 -2.98 -23.60
C THR A 16 -1.01 -3.19 -23.75
N ASP A 17 -1.80 -2.23 -23.32
CA ASP A 17 -3.22 -2.16 -23.63
C ASP A 17 -3.56 -0.84 -24.36
N LYS A 18 -4.84 -0.57 -24.56
CA LYS A 18 -5.32 0.62 -25.29
C LYS A 18 -4.97 1.95 -24.61
N ARG A 19 -4.55 1.92 -23.33
CA ARG A 19 -4.36 3.11 -22.49
C ARG A 19 -2.89 3.37 -22.19
N ARG A 20 -2.13 2.30 -21.88
CA ARG A 20 -0.77 2.44 -21.34
C ARG A 20 0.06 1.17 -21.48
N ASP A 21 1.36 1.34 -21.36
CA ASP A 21 2.34 0.28 -21.26
C ASP A 21 2.57 -0.09 -19.79
N SER A 22 3.05 -1.31 -19.58
CA SER A 22 3.58 -1.78 -18.30
C SER A 22 4.94 -2.41 -18.50
N LEU A 23 5.86 -2.12 -17.61
CA LEU A 23 7.21 -2.68 -17.56
C LEU A 23 7.34 -3.58 -16.35
N GLN A 24 8.16 -4.64 -16.45
CA GLN A 24 8.50 -5.53 -15.33
C GLN A 24 9.97 -5.36 -14.96
N CYS A 25 10.25 -5.17 -13.69
CA CYS A 25 11.60 -5.20 -13.15
C CYS A 25 12.05 -6.64 -12.97
N GLN A 26 13.26 -6.95 -13.47
CA GLN A 26 13.82 -8.30 -13.40
C GLN A 26 14.47 -8.59 -12.03
N ILE A 27 14.64 -7.58 -11.18
CA ILE A 27 15.25 -7.70 -9.86
C ILE A 27 14.18 -7.90 -8.76
N CYS A 28 13.17 -7.02 -8.68
CA CYS A 28 12.15 -7.07 -7.63
C CYS A 28 10.77 -7.52 -8.12
N ASP A 29 10.65 -7.92 -9.37
CA ASP A 29 9.41 -8.40 -10.01
C ASP A 29 8.24 -7.39 -9.99
N LEU A 30 8.48 -6.11 -9.64
CA LEU A 30 7.45 -5.08 -9.75
C LEU A 30 7.06 -4.87 -11.21
N VAL A 31 5.76 -4.91 -11.51
CA VAL A 31 5.22 -4.40 -12.77
C VAL A 31 4.73 -2.97 -12.54
N PHE A 32 5.12 -2.03 -13.41
CA PHE A 32 4.82 -0.62 -13.21
C PHE A 32 4.56 0.11 -14.53
N VAL A 33 3.80 1.20 -14.44
CA VAL A 33 3.50 2.10 -15.56
C VAL A 33 4.65 3.10 -15.75
N PRO A 34 5.12 3.34 -16.99
CA PRO A 34 6.15 4.34 -17.29
C PRO A 34 5.75 5.74 -16.81
N ARG A 35 6.71 6.48 -16.22
CA ARG A 35 6.46 7.78 -15.61
C ARG A 35 5.78 8.80 -16.53
N HIS A 36 6.07 8.78 -17.83
CA HIS A 36 5.48 9.71 -18.81
C HIS A 36 4.00 9.40 -19.15
N GLN A 37 3.47 8.26 -18.65
CA GLN A 37 2.07 7.84 -18.83
C GLN A 37 1.24 7.97 -17.54
N LEU A 38 1.81 8.53 -16.47
CA LEU A 38 1.10 8.75 -15.21
C LEU A 38 0.13 9.94 -15.35
N LEU A 39 -0.93 9.91 -14.57
CA LEU A 39 -1.85 11.03 -14.47
C LEU A 39 -1.17 12.26 -13.86
N SER A 40 -1.67 13.44 -14.19
CA SER A 40 -1.33 14.64 -13.45
C SER A 40 -1.91 14.59 -12.02
N PRO A 41 -1.31 15.27 -11.02
CA PRO A 41 -1.84 15.27 -9.65
C PRO A 41 -3.31 15.69 -9.55
N ALA A 42 -3.75 16.63 -10.40
CA ALA A 42 -5.15 17.07 -10.43
C ALA A 42 -6.09 15.97 -10.96
N ALA A 43 -5.69 15.23 -12.00
CA ALA A 43 -6.46 14.12 -12.55
C ALA A 43 -6.50 12.92 -11.59
N GLU A 44 -5.39 12.63 -10.91
CA GLU A 44 -5.28 11.60 -9.87
C GLU A 44 -6.24 11.91 -8.71
N LYS A 45 -6.20 13.13 -8.17
CA LYS A 45 -7.10 13.56 -7.09
C LYS A 45 -8.58 13.47 -7.50
N ALA A 46 -8.90 13.80 -8.77
CA ALA A 46 -10.28 13.71 -9.29
C ALA A 46 -10.80 12.25 -9.29
N GLN A 47 -9.92 11.25 -9.52
CA GLN A 47 -10.29 9.84 -9.40
C GLN A 47 -10.57 9.44 -7.95
N TYR A 48 -9.75 9.89 -7.00
CA TYR A 48 -9.96 9.59 -5.57
C TYR A 48 -11.25 10.17 -5.01
N HIS A 49 -11.73 11.31 -5.53
CA HIS A 49 -13.03 11.88 -5.15
C HIS A 49 -14.25 11.00 -5.52
N LEU A 50 -14.07 10.01 -6.40
CA LEU A 50 -15.14 9.06 -6.74
C LEU A 50 -15.33 7.98 -5.66
N HIS A 51 -14.36 7.79 -4.77
CA HIS A 51 -14.45 6.80 -3.69
C HIS A 51 -15.26 7.37 -2.53
N GLN A 52 -16.27 6.62 -2.10
CA GLN A 52 -17.13 6.94 -0.96
C GLN A 52 -16.94 5.88 0.12
N ASN A 53 -15.98 6.11 1.01
CA ASN A 53 -15.74 5.24 2.15
C ASN A 53 -16.50 5.79 3.38
N SER A 54 -17.20 4.92 4.09
CA SER A 54 -17.95 5.30 5.29
C SER A 54 -17.69 4.30 6.42
N PRO A 55 -17.42 4.79 7.64
CA PRO A 55 -17.33 3.92 8.84
C PRO A 55 -18.62 3.15 9.14
N ASN A 56 -19.74 3.57 8.56
CA ASN A 56 -21.04 2.93 8.74
C ASN A 56 -21.35 1.87 7.68
N ASP A 57 -20.50 1.72 6.65
CA ASP A 57 -20.66 0.68 5.62
C ASP A 57 -20.13 -0.66 6.15
N ALA A 58 -21.05 -1.57 6.43
CA ALA A 58 -20.73 -2.90 6.96
C ALA A 58 -19.89 -3.74 5.97
N GLY A 59 -20.12 -3.59 4.65
CA GLY A 59 -19.35 -4.31 3.63
C GLY A 59 -17.91 -3.80 3.56
N TYR A 60 -17.72 -2.49 3.64
CA TYR A 60 -16.38 -1.88 3.67
C TYR A 60 -15.63 -2.24 4.96
N ARG A 61 -16.30 -2.23 6.11
CA ARG A 61 -15.72 -2.69 7.38
C ARG A 61 -15.28 -4.15 7.30
N GLN A 62 -16.12 -5.04 6.77
CA GLN A 62 -15.75 -6.45 6.56
C GLN A 62 -14.55 -6.61 5.62
N PHE A 63 -14.46 -5.77 4.59
CA PHE A 63 -13.28 -5.73 3.72
C PHE A 63 -12.01 -5.37 4.50
N LEU A 64 -12.05 -4.33 5.32
CA LEU A 64 -10.92 -3.88 6.14
C LEU A 64 -10.55 -4.88 7.24
N ASP A 65 -11.50 -5.62 7.79
CA ASP A 65 -11.28 -6.65 8.81
C ASP A 65 -10.33 -7.77 8.36
N ARG A 66 -10.17 -7.97 7.08
CA ARG A 66 -9.16 -8.90 6.53
C ARG A 66 -7.73 -8.51 6.92
N LEU A 67 -7.47 -7.23 7.15
CA LEU A 67 -6.20 -6.73 7.67
C LEU A 67 -6.27 -6.53 9.19
N LEU A 68 -7.33 -5.89 9.69
CA LEU A 68 -7.36 -5.38 11.06
C LEU A 68 -7.45 -6.51 12.10
N ILE A 69 -8.15 -7.62 11.79
CA ILE A 69 -8.22 -8.77 12.69
C ILE A 69 -6.82 -9.38 12.89
N PRO A 70 -6.13 -9.87 11.84
CA PRO A 70 -4.81 -10.48 12.03
C PRO A 70 -3.76 -9.49 12.54
N LEU A 71 -3.85 -8.21 12.19
CA LEU A 71 -2.96 -7.19 12.73
C LEU A 71 -3.14 -7.03 14.24
N SER A 72 -4.39 -6.92 14.71
CA SER A 72 -4.71 -6.71 16.13
C SER A 72 -4.19 -7.84 17.04
N GLU A 73 -4.11 -9.08 16.54
CA GLU A 73 -3.59 -10.23 17.28
C GLU A 73 -2.10 -10.12 17.65
N HIS A 74 -1.37 -9.23 16.98
CA HIS A 74 0.07 -9.01 17.18
C HIS A 74 0.40 -7.71 17.92
N LEU A 75 -0.60 -6.87 18.22
CA LEU A 75 -0.38 -5.57 18.84
C LEU A 75 -0.40 -5.66 20.36
N PRO A 76 0.48 -4.91 21.06
CA PRO A 76 0.36 -4.76 22.51
C PRO A 76 -0.87 -3.92 22.87
N ASP A 77 -1.33 -4.04 24.11
CA ASP A 77 -2.40 -3.19 24.65
C ASP A 77 -2.04 -1.71 24.49
N ASN A 78 -3.04 -0.89 24.12
CA ASN A 78 -2.89 0.56 23.89
C ASN A 78 -1.86 0.94 22.80
N ALA A 79 -1.60 0.07 21.83
CA ALA A 79 -0.71 0.38 20.71
C ALA A 79 -1.15 1.64 19.96
N GLU A 80 -0.16 2.43 19.52
CA GLU A 80 -0.34 3.65 18.74
C GLU A 80 -0.02 3.41 17.27
N GLY A 81 -0.97 3.73 16.38
CA GLY A 81 -0.85 3.50 14.95
C GLY A 81 -1.01 4.73 14.09
N LEU A 82 -0.66 4.55 12.82
CA LEU A 82 -0.91 5.50 11.73
C LEU A 82 -1.64 4.81 10.59
N ASP A 83 -2.73 5.39 10.11
CA ASP A 83 -3.34 5.03 8.82
C ASP A 83 -2.75 5.90 7.72
N PHE A 84 -1.84 5.32 6.93
CA PHE A 84 -1.15 6.01 5.83
C PHE A 84 -1.92 5.83 4.53
N GLY A 85 -2.44 6.94 4.00
CA GLY A 85 -3.35 6.96 2.85
C GLY A 85 -4.81 6.69 3.28
N CYS A 86 -5.24 7.33 4.38
CA CYS A 86 -6.57 7.12 4.99
C CYS A 86 -7.74 7.53 4.07
N GLY A 87 -7.48 8.28 3.00
CA GLY A 87 -8.50 8.80 2.11
C GLY A 87 -9.49 9.77 2.77
N PRO A 88 -10.63 10.06 2.11
CA PRO A 88 -11.63 11.01 2.62
C PRO A 88 -12.49 10.48 3.76
N GLY A 89 -12.53 9.14 3.97
CA GLY A 89 -13.36 8.50 5.00
C GLY A 89 -12.55 7.55 5.88
N PRO A 90 -11.87 8.05 6.92
CA PRO A 90 -10.90 7.30 7.72
C PRO A 90 -11.57 6.21 8.59
N THR A 91 -12.04 5.15 7.97
CA THR A 91 -12.76 4.04 8.60
C THR A 91 -11.86 3.18 9.49
N ILE A 92 -10.59 2.99 9.10
CA ILE A 92 -9.64 2.15 9.84
C ILE A 92 -9.41 2.69 11.25
N SER A 93 -9.18 4.00 11.40
CA SER A 93 -8.95 4.59 12.73
C SER A 93 -10.17 4.46 13.66
N VAL A 94 -11.39 4.54 13.12
CA VAL A 94 -12.63 4.27 13.89
C VAL A 94 -12.66 2.81 14.35
N MET A 95 -12.41 1.87 13.44
CA MET A 95 -12.43 0.44 13.75
C MET A 95 -11.33 0.03 14.73
N MET A 96 -10.16 0.65 14.68
CA MET A 96 -9.07 0.39 15.62
C MET A 96 -9.33 1.01 16.98
N ALA A 97 -9.95 2.20 17.05
CA ALA A 97 -10.40 2.79 18.30
C ALA A 97 -11.44 1.92 19.04
N GLU A 98 -12.37 1.31 18.30
CA GLU A 98 -13.33 0.33 18.85
C GLU A 98 -12.65 -0.91 19.44
N ARG A 99 -11.41 -1.23 19.00
CA ARG A 99 -10.56 -2.31 19.52
C ARG A 99 -9.61 -1.88 20.63
N GLY A 100 -9.67 -0.60 21.04
CA GLY A 100 -8.84 -0.07 22.12
C GLY A 100 -7.47 0.48 21.71
N PHE A 101 -7.24 0.67 20.41
CA PHE A 101 -5.99 1.25 19.89
C PHE A 101 -6.14 2.74 19.56
N THR A 102 -5.08 3.50 19.72
CA THR A 102 -5.02 4.90 19.28
C THR A 102 -4.46 4.97 17.87
N MET A 103 -5.08 5.77 16.99
CA MET A 103 -4.64 5.84 15.60
C MET A 103 -4.72 7.25 15.03
N SER A 104 -3.65 7.72 14.42
CA SER A 104 -3.59 8.96 13.62
C SER A 104 -3.90 8.65 12.15
N ASN A 105 -4.37 9.66 11.41
CA ASN A 105 -4.68 9.55 9.99
C ASN A 105 -3.79 10.48 9.20
N TYR A 106 -3.16 9.98 8.14
CA TYR A 106 -2.39 10.76 7.19
C TYR A 106 -2.82 10.46 5.77
N ASP A 107 -3.07 11.50 5.00
CA ASP A 107 -3.29 11.42 3.56
C ASP A 107 -2.87 12.75 2.92
N PRO A 108 -2.07 12.77 1.82
CA PRO A 108 -1.58 14.00 1.21
C PRO A 108 -2.68 14.91 0.65
N PHE A 109 -3.87 14.37 0.38
CA PHE A 109 -5.00 15.11 -0.19
C PHE A 109 -6.11 15.43 0.83
N TYR A 110 -6.30 14.57 1.84
CA TYR A 110 -7.46 14.62 2.73
C TYR A 110 -7.12 14.85 4.20
N ALA A 111 -5.93 14.47 4.64
CA ALA A 111 -5.45 14.61 6.02
C ALA A 111 -3.95 14.95 6.04
N ASN A 112 -3.57 16.06 5.38
CA ASN A 112 -2.17 16.44 5.20
C ASN A 112 -1.61 17.09 6.46
N GLN A 113 -1.12 16.23 7.37
CA GLN A 113 -0.44 16.60 8.62
C GLN A 113 0.99 16.03 8.58
N PRO A 114 1.94 16.72 7.93
CA PRO A 114 3.30 16.20 7.70
C PRO A 114 4.10 15.97 8.98
N GLU A 115 3.73 16.61 10.11
CA GLU A 115 4.29 16.36 11.44
C GLU A 115 4.12 14.92 11.88
N LEU A 116 3.01 14.24 11.50
CA LEU A 116 2.77 12.83 11.81
C LEU A 116 3.84 11.91 11.19
N LEU A 117 4.46 12.33 10.11
CA LEU A 117 5.52 11.57 9.44
C LEU A 117 6.89 11.67 10.14
N GLN A 118 6.98 12.42 11.25
CA GLN A 118 8.17 12.55 12.09
C GLN A 118 8.07 11.70 13.37
N HIS A 119 6.92 11.06 13.62
CA HIS A 119 6.69 10.22 14.79
C HIS A 119 7.01 8.76 14.51
N THR A 120 7.07 7.96 15.57
CA THR A 120 7.21 6.50 15.47
C THR A 120 5.98 5.81 16.03
N TYR A 121 5.60 4.67 15.45
CA TYR A 121 4.36 3.97 15.71
C TYR A 121 4.60 2.49 16.02
N ASP A 122 3.72 1.90 16.82
CA ASP A 122 3.71 0.46 17.06
C ASP A 122 3.22 -0.29 15.80
N PHE A 123 2.31 0.33 15.05
CA PHE A 123 1.85 -0.20 13.77
C PHE A 123 1.49 0.91 12.78
N ILE A 124 1.58 0.57 11.49
CA ILE A 124 1.12 1.43 10.39
C ILE A 124 0.24 0.58 9.49
N THR A 125 -0.92 1.10 9.09
CA THR A 125 -1.75 0.50 8.04
C THR A 125 -1.59 1.29 6.74
N SER A 126 -1.64 0.58 5.60
CA SER A 126 -1.66 1.18 4.28
C SER A 126 -2.52 0.29 3.37
N THR A 127 -3.78 0.69 3.15
CA THR A 127 -4.79 -0.12 2.46
C THR A 127 -5.18 0.52 1.15
N GLU A 128 -5.03 -0.22 0.03
CA GLU A 128 -5.28 0.27 -1.34
C GLU A 128 -4.52 1.59 -1.62
N VAL A 129 -3.21 1.58 -1.29
CA VAL A 129 -2.30 2.74 -1.44
C VAL A 129 -1.05 2.37 -2.24
N PHE A 130 -0.47 1.19 -1.99
CA PHE A 130 0.81 0.79 -2.58
C PHE A 130 0.79 0.82 -4.11
N GLU A 131 -0.33 0.44 -4.73
CA GLU A 131 -0.56 0.48 -6.17
C GLU A 131 -0.54 1.87 -6.78
N HIS A 132 -0.74 2.91 -5.97
CA HIS A 132 -0.76 4.32 -6.39
C HIS A 132 0.58 5.03 -6.22
N LEU A 133 1.57 4.40 -5.57
CA LEU A 133 2.83 5.05 -5.22
C LEU A 133 3.71 5.32 -6.44
N GLN A 134 3.93 6.59 -6.77
CA GLN A 134 4.86 7.00 -7.83
C GLN A 134 6.33 6.78 -7.46
N GLN A 135 6.65 6.77 -6.16
CA GLN A 135 7.98 6.57 -5.61
C GLN A 135 7.94 5.57 -4.44
N PRO A 136 7.55 4.29 -4.70
CA PRO A 136 7.38 3.30 -3.64
C PRO A 136 8.64 3.08 -2.80
N ASN A 137 9.84 3.16 -3.39
CA ASN A 137 11.09 3.05 -2.65
C ASN A 137 11.15 4.04 -1.48
N LYS A 138 10.89 5.31 -1.75
CA LYS A 138 10.96 6.38 -0.73
C LYS A 138 9.87 6.24 0.32
N VAL A 139 8.64 5.96 -0.12
CA VAL A 139 7.51 5.84 0.80
C VAL A 139 7.69 4.64 1.72
N ILE A 140 8.03 3.47 1.18
CA ILE A 140 8.26 2.27 2.01
C ILE A 140 9.42 2.49 2.99
N GLN A 141 10.53 3.09 2.54
CA GLN A 141 11.63 3.44 3.43
C GLN A 141 11.18 4.34 4.58
N GLN A 142 10.35 5.35 4.30
CA GLN A 142 9.78 6.24 5.30
C GLN A 142 8.88 5.47 6.27
N LEU A 143 7.93 4.68 5.78
CA LEU A 143 7.04 3.88 6.63
C LEU A 143 7.82 2.95 7.56
N VAL A 144 8.83 2.25 7.06
CA VAL A 144 9.69 1.38 7.87
C VAL A 144 10.49 2.18 8.92
N SER A 145 10.97 3.38 8.58
CA SER A 145 11.69 4.24 9.54
C SER A 145 10.80 4.73 10.68
N MET A 146 9.51 4.89 10.41
CA MET A 146 8.50 5.31 11.39
C MET A 146 7.98 4.17 12.28
N LEU A 147 8.31 2.91 12.00
CA LEU A 147 7.99 1.81 12.90
C LEU A 147 8.94 1.78 14.10
N LYS A 148 8.40 1.63 15.30
CA LYS A 148 9.17 1.26 16.51
C LYS A 148 9.85 -0.11 16.32
N PRO A 149 10.85 -0.50 17.12
CA PRO A 149 11.34 -1.88 17.16
C PRO A 149 10.16 -2.85 17.40
N LYS A 150 10.10 -3.94 16.64
CA LYS A 150 8.97 -4.90 16.61
C LYS A 150 7.65 -4.34 16.08
N GLY A 151 7.63 -3.11 15.56
CA GLY A 151 6.44 -2.51 14.96
C GLY A 151 6.02 -3.22 13.66
N ILE A 152 4.78 -3.05 13.26
CA ILE A 152 4.14 -3.81 12.18
C ILE A 152 3.63 -2.86 11.10
N LEU A 153 3.99 -3.11 9.84
CA LEU A 153 3.36 -2.49 8.67
C LEU A 153 2.35 -3.48 8.08
N GLY A 154 1.08 -3.16 8.22
CA GLY A 154 -0.03 -3.89 7.61
C GLY A 154 -0.38 -3.29 6.26
N VAL A 155 -0.36 -4.10 5.21
CA VAL A 155 -0.61 -3.67 3.83
C VAL A 155 -1.76 -4.45 3.22
N MET A 156 -2.68 -3.73 2.57
CA MET A 156 -3.64 -4.32 1.63
C MET A 156 -3.38 -3.75 0.24
N THR A 157 -3.11 -4.61 -0.71
CA THR A 157 -3.04 -4.33 -2.15
C THR A 157 -3.16 -5.65 -2.92
N LYS A 158 -3.86 -5.66 -4.04
CA LYS A 158 -4.02 -6.89 -4.83
C LYS A 158 -2.69 -7.30 -5.46
N ARG A 159 -2.22 -8.50 -5.09
CA ARG A 159 -0.99 -9.04 -5.66
C ARG A 159 -1.22 -9.69 -7.03
N ARG A 160 -0.26 -9.48 -7.92
CA ARG A 160 -0.21 -10.10 -9.23
C ARG A 160 0.22 -11.57 -9.12
N PHE A 161 -0.52 -12.49 -9.71
CA PHE A 161 -0.23 -13.93 -9.63
C PHE A 161 0.58 -14.45 -10.83
N ASN A 162 0.17 -14.11 -12.07
CA ASN A 162 0.89 -14.53 -13.27
C ASN A 162 0.65 -13.59 -14.45
N ASN A 163 1.53 -13.69 -15.46
CA ASN A 163 1.53 -12.81 -16.61
C ASN A 163 0.28 -12.96 -17.49
N ASN A 164 -0.25 -14.17 -17.63
CA ASN A 164 -1.40 -14.45 -18.50
C ASN A 164 -2.71 -13.86 -17.92
N ALA A 165 -2.84 -13.81 -16.59
CA ALA A 165 -4.00 -13.22 -15.93
C ALA A 165 -3.98 -11.69 -15.98
N PHE A 166 -2.80 -11.05 -16.06
CA PHE A 166 -2.67 -9.59 -16.01
C PHE A 166 -3.43 -8.89 -17.14
N SER A 167 -3.40 -9.41 -18.36
CA SER A 167 -4.09 -8.80 -19.53
C SER A 167 -5.59 -8.61 -19.28
N ARG A 168 -6.24 -9.53 -18.55
CA ARG A 168 -7.67 -9.54 -18.21
C ARG A 168 -7.97 -9.02 -16.81
N TRP A 169 -6.96 -8.63 -16.04
CA TRP A 169 -7.12 -8.23 -14.66
C TRP A 169 -7.75 -6.82 -14.56
N HIS A 170 -8.95 -6.73 -14.00
CA HIS A 170 -9.68 -5.47 -13.89
C HIS A 170 -8.94 -4.41 -13.06
N TYR A 171 -8.13 -4.82 -12.07
CA TYR A 171 -7.38 -3.94 -11.18
C TYR A 171 -6.41 -2.99 -11.92
N LYS A 172 -5.82 -3.44 -13.03
CA LYS A 172 -4.99 -2.58 -13.88
C LYS A 172 -5.78 -1.54 -14.68
N ASN A 173 -7.11 -1.62 -14.71
CA ASN A 173 -7.94 -0.69 -15.49
C ASN A 173 -8.14 0.65 -14.78
N ASP A 174 -7.94 0.71 -13.46
CA ASP A 174 -7.90 1.96 -12.74
C ASP A 174 -6.68 2.79 -13.21
N PRO A 175 -6.89 4.02 -13.70
CA PRO A 175 -5.80 4.84 -14.22
C PRO A 175 -4.82 5.31 -13.14
N THR A 176 -5.20 5.24 -11.87
CA THR A 176 -4.36 5.59 -10.71
C THR A 176 -3.53 4.42 -10.20
N HIS A 177 -3.84 3.16 -10.60
CA HIS A 177 -3.04 1.99 -10.28
C HIS A 177 -1.82 1.92 -11.20
N ILE A 178 -0.66 2.21 -10.68
CA ILE A 178 0.60 2.36 -11.44
C ILE A 178 1.69 1.39 -11.02
N CYS A 179 1.55 0.73 -9.87
CA CYS A 179 2.46 -0.29 -9.35
C CYS A 179 1.69 -1.57 -9.03
N PHE A 180 2.16 -2.70 -9.57
CA PHE A 180 1.51 -4.01 -9.41
C PHE A 180 2.52 -4.99 -8.81
N TYR A 181 2.37 -5.22 -7.52
CA TYR A 181 3.27 -6.07 -6.74
C TYR A 181 2.93 -7.56 -6.92
N SER A 182 3.94 -8.39 -6.81
CA SER A 182 3.83 -9.84 -6.66
C SER A 182 4.31 -10.27 -5.27
N ASP A 183 4.19 -11.54 -4.95
CA ASP A 183 4.79 -12.10 -3.74
C ASP A 183 6.31 -11.89 -3.73
N GLN A 184 6.98 -12.02 -4.88
CA GLN A 184 8.40 -11.76 -5.02
C GLN A 184 8.75 -10.28 -4.76
N SER A 185 7.89 -9.34 -5.17
CA SER A 185 8.08 -7.92 -4.85
C SER A 185 8.07 -7.66 -3.35
N PHE A 186 7.16 -8.30 -2.60
CA PHE A 186 7.10 -8.17 -1.15
C PHE A 186 8.21 -8.93 -0.43
N GLN A 187 8.66 -10.07 -0.95
CA GLN A 187 9.88 -10.75 -0.46
C GLN A 187 11.09 -9.83 -0.61
N TRP A 188 11.26 -9.20 -1.78
CA TRP A 188 12.33 -8.22 -2.01
C TRP A 188 12.24 -7.03 -1.04
N ILE A 189 11.04 -6.50 -0.77
CA ILE A 189 10.81 -5.44 0.22
C ILE A 189 11.25 -5.89 1.62
N ALA A 190 10.85 -7.09 2.03
CA ALA A 190 11.19 -7.62 3.34
C ALA A 190 12.71 -7.80 3.50
N GLU A 191 13.39 -8.35 2.51
CA GLU A 191 14.85 -8.50 2.50
C GLU A 191 15.57 -7.15 2.52
N ARG A 192 15.11 -6.19 1.71
CA ARG A 192 15.73 -4.87 1.55
C ARG A 192 15.73 -4.05 2.83
N TRP A 193 14.69 -4.14 3.64
CA TRP A 193 14.51 -3.36 4.87
C TRP A 193 14.55 -4.20 6.15
N ASP A 194 15.06 -5.42 6.07
CA ASP A 194 15.23 -6.36 7.20
C ASP A 194 13.93 -6.58 8.00
N LEU A 195 12.86 -6.94 7.29
CA LEU A 195 11.54 -7.21 7.84
C LEU A 195 11.21 -8.70 7.75
N ASN A 196 10.40 -9.21 8.68
CA ASN A 196 9.77 -10.52 8.55
C ASN A 196 8.42 -10.34 7.83
N LEU A 197 8.18 -11.11 6.78
CA LEU A 197 6.98 -11.04 5.96
C LEU A 197 6.04 -12.21 6.25
N THR A 198 4.76 -11.90 6.44
CA THR A 198 3.67 -12.89 6.51
C THR A 198 2.57 -12.51 5.52
N PHE A 199 2.25 -13.41 4.58
CA PHE A 199 1.06 -13.29 3.75
C PHE A 199 -0.15 -13.83 4.50
N VAL A 200 -1.18 -13.00 4.68
CA VAL A 200 -2.41 -13.34 5.41
C VAL A 200 -3.48 -13.84 4.44
N THR A 201 -3.76 -13.06 3.39
CA THR A 201 -4.70 -13.41 2.31
C THR A 201 -4.10 -13.10 0.94
N ALA A 202 -4.88 -13.23 -0.12
CA ALA A 202 -4.45 -12.89 -1.48
C ALA A 202 -4.08 -11.40 -1.67
N ASP A 203 -4.60 -10.52 -0.84
CA ASP A 203 -4.40 -9.06 -0.92
C ASP A 203 -3.91 -8.43 0.39
N THR A 204 -3.70 -9.20 1.44
CA THR A 204 -3.31 -8.73 2.77
C THR A 204 -1.98 -9.36 3.20
N LEU A 205 -1.11 -8.56 3.78
CA LEU A 205 0.17 -9.00 4.32
C LEU A 205 0.60 -8.14 5.52
N LEU A 206 1.46 -8.70 6.37
CA LEU A 206 2.09 -8.05 7.50
C LEU A 206 3.61 -8.09 7.35
N LEU A 207 4.26 -6.96 7.59
CA LEU A 207 5.71 -6.80 7.61
C LEU A 207 6.13 -6.37 9.02
N PHE A 208 6.86 -7.23 9.69
CA PHE A 208 7.31 -7.03 11.08
C PHE A 208 8.74 -6.49 11.09
N LYS A 209 8.94 -5.36 11.72
CA LYS A 209 10.28 -4.82 11.97
C LYS A 209 10.99 -5.67 13.02
N LYS A 210 12.22 -6.09 12.72
CA LYS A 210 13.06 -6.83 13.66
C LYS A 210 13.57 -5.98 14.80
#